data_dfca3be59b0494b78ff6e731c4e4a249
#
_entry.id   dfca3be59b0494b78ff6e731c4e4a249
#
_cell.length_a   1.000
_cell.length_b   1.000
_cell.length_c   1.000
_cell.angle_alpha   90.00
_cell.angle_beta   90.00
_cell.angle_gamma   90.00
#
_symmetry.space_group_name_H-M   'P 1'
#
loop_
_entity.id
_entity.type
_entity.pdbx_description
1 polymer ?
#
loop_
_entity_poly.entity_id
_entity_poly.type
_entity_poly.pdbx_seq_one_letter_code
_entity_poly.pdbx_strand_id
1 'polypeptide(L)'
;MSYQLISLVFYNLILLFLLFVWIKTKGWQLNGTLYILFFLLFSGIISAFYWNVSNGTIRNYSNLTLIPFFYLIIGYLITLMPIVKYDITPRKELSITNKQGVFLHYFTLFLIIISFEPFGENLLHLPSVIANSDYAAKMYDSRVEYLSFIGRKLNRISTSFELIYPPLLFYFLQKKIISKKIVYGLIMVILSFWIHELGLGGRSKLVQNILYLVVCFFLMRPYINACITKKIILYGSVVIGLGICMVLLISISRFTSIEAEGSNIENIWIWLGLYAVSYTHLRAHETELHL
;
A
#
# COMPACT_ATOMS: atom_id res chain seq x y z
N MET A 1 -33.41 4.98 4.85
CA MET A 1 -31.96 5.04 4.59
C MET A 1 -31.27 5.50 5.87
N SER A 2 -30.31 4.77 6.42
CA SER A 2 -29.70 5.18 7.69
C SER A 2 -28.87 6.47 7.48
N TYR A 3 -28.81 7.31 8.51
CA TYR A 3 -28.03 8.55 8.47
C TYR A 3 -26.56 8.33 8.10
N GLN A 4 -26.01 7.19 8.53
CA GLN A 4 -24.65 6.75 8.23
C GLN A 4 -24.44 6.49 6.74
N LEU A 5 -25.39 5.83 6.08
CA LEU A 5 -25.32 5.57 4.65
C LEU A 5 -25.38 6.89 3.84
N ILE A 6 -26.21 7.84 4.30
CA ILE A 6 -26.28 9.19 3.68
C ILE A 6 -24.92 9.88 3.79
N SER A 7 -24.26 9.83 4.96
CA SER A 7 -22.94 10.43 5.17
C SER A 7 -21.88 9.82 4.26
N LEU A 8 -21.90 8.50 4.07
CA LEU A 8 -20.97 7.78 3.22
C LEU A 8 -21.20 8.07 1.72
N VAL A 9 -22.47 8.13 1.31
CA VAL A 9 -22.84 8.56 -0.07
C VAL A 9 -22.38 9.97 -0.34
N PHE A 10 -22.62 10.89 0.59
CA PHE A 10 -22.15 12.27 0.47
C PHE A 10 -20.63 12.38 0.32
N TYR A 11 -19.88 11.64 1.11
CA TYR A 11 -18.42 11.53 1.00
C TYR A 11 -17.99 11.08 -0.40
N ASN A 12 -18.60 10.00 -0.92
CA ASN A 12 -18.29 9.49 -2.25
C ASN A 12 -18.64 10.48 -3.36
N LEU A 13 -19.74 11.22 -3.23
CA LEU A 13 -20.13 12.27 -4.18
C LEU A 13 -19.10 13.40 -4.23
N ILE A 14 -18.54 13.82 -3.10
CA ILE A 14 -17.49 14.85 -3.08
C ILE A 14 -16.22 14.31 -3.77
N LEU A 15 -15.79 13.09 -3.49
CA LEU A 15 -14.62 12.50 -4.16
C LEU A 15 -14.83 12.37 -5.67
N LEU A 16 -16.02 11.96 -6.09
CA LEU A 16 -16.38 11.87 -7.50
C LEU A 16 -16.38 13.24 -8.17
N PHE A 17 -16.88 14.26 -7.47
CA PHE A 17 -16.82 15.65 -7.96
C PHE A 17 -15.38 16.14 -8.11
N LEU A 18 -14.50 15.89 -7.12
CA LEU A 18 -13.09 16.24 -7.21
C LEU A 18 -12.39 15.52 -8.37
N LEU A 19 -12.68 14.24 -8.57
CA LEU A 19 -12.17 13.46 -9.68
C LEU A 19 -12.64 14.04 -11.03
N PHE A 20 -13.92 14.36 -11.14
CA PHE A 20 -14.49 14.96 -12.35
C PHE A 20 -13.85 16.32 -12.66
N VAL A 21 -13.72 17.21 -11.67
CA VAL A 21 -13.04 18.50 -11.83
C VAL A 21 -11.60 18.31 -12.29
N TRP A 22 -10.88 17.36 -11.72
CA TRP A 22 -9.50 17.05 -12.13
C TRP A 22 -9.43 16.60 -13.59
N ILE A 23 -10.26 15.64 -13.99
CA ILE A 23 -10.30 15.14 -15.37
C ILE A 23 -10.68 16.25 -16.35
N LYS A 24 -11.66 17.08 -16.01
CA LYS A 24 -12.09 18.21 -16.87
C LYS A 24 -10.99 19.25 -17.05
N THR A 25 -10.19 19.52 -16.01
CA THR A 25 -9.18 20.58 -16.06
C THR A 25 -7.84 20.11 -16.63
N LYS A 26 -7.44 18.86 -16.41
CA LYS A 26 -6.12 18.31 -16.77
C LYS A 26 -6.18 17.17 -17.77
N GLY A 27 -7.37 16.74 -18.15
CA GLY A 27 -7.60 15.59 -19.03
C GLY A 27 -7.35 14.25 -18.32
N TRP A 28 -7.61 13.18 -19.04
CA TRP A 28 -7.43 11.80 -18.57
C TRP A 28 -5.95 11.38 -18.67
N GLN A 29 -5.10 11.98 -17.86
CA GLN A 29 -3.69 11.61 -17.77
C GLN A 29 -3.45 10.86 -16.46
N LEU A 30 -2.88 9.65 -16.56
CA LEU A 30 -2.47 8.87 -15.39
C LEU A 30 -1.29 9.57 -14.69
N ASN A 31 -1.61 10.29 -13.63
CA ASN A 31 -0.67 10.99 -12.76
C ASN A 31 -0.95 10.64 -11.29
N GLY A 32 -0.11 11.13 -10.37
CA GLY A 32 -0.21 10.81 -8.95
C GLY A 32 -1.55 11.23 -8.34
N THR A 33 -2.03 12.42 -8.67
CA THR A 33 -3.30 12.97 -8.18
C THR A 33 -4.49 12.11 -8.62
N LEU A 34 -4.57 11.79 -9.92
CA LEU A 34 -5.65 10.96 -10.46
C LEU A 34 -5.69 9.58 -9.79
N TYR A 35 -4.51 8.97 -9.62
CA TYR A 35 -4.39 7.66 -8.99
C TYR A 35 -4.92 7.68 -7.53
N ILE A 36 -4.51 8.67 -6.74
CA ILE A 36 -4.93 8.77 -5.34
C ILE A 36 -6.43 9.04 -5.23
N LEU A 37 -6.97 9.99 -6.03
CA LEU A 37 -8.41 10.27 -6.05
C LEU A 37 -9.24 9.05 -6.44
N PHE A 38 -8.77 8.31 -7.45
CA PHE A 38 -9.43 7.06 -7.86
C PHE A 38 -9.41 6.01 -6.75
N PHE A 39 -8.25 5.85 -6.08
CA PHE A 39 -8.12 4.90 -4.96
C PHE A 39 -9.02 5.26 -3.78
N LEU A 40 -9.10 6.55 -3.41
CA LEU A 40 -9.98 7.03 -2.33
C LEU A 40 -11.46 6.81 -2.68
N LEU A 41 -11.86 7.12 -3.92
CA LEU A 41 -13.21 6.88 -4.39
C LEU A 41 -13.57 5.39 -4.39
N PHE A 42 -12.67 4.53 -4.88
CA PHE A 42 -12.86 3.08 -4.88
C PHE A 42 -13.02 2.53 -3.46
N SER A 43 -12.17 2.97 -2.53
CA SER A 43 -12.28 2.61 -1.11
C SER A 43 -13.62 3.05 -0.50
N GLY A 44 -14.08 4.28 -0.83
CA GLY A 44 -15.37 4.78 -0.37
C GLY A 44 -16.57 4.01 -0.92
N ILE A 45 -16.51 3.59 -2.19
CA ILE A 45 -17.57 2.78 -2.82
C ILE A 45 -17.63 1.39 -2.15
N ILE A 46 -16.49 0.73 -1.93
CA ILE A 46 -16.43 -0.55 -1.23
C ILE A 46 -17.00 -0.41 0.18
N SER A 47 -16.70 0.67 0.89
CA SER A 47 -17.24 0.94 2.23
C SER A 47 -18.75 1.10 2.22
N ALA A 48 -19.32 1.78 1.21
CA ALA A 48 -20.76 1.93 1.05
C ALA A 48 -21.44 0.58 0.73
N PHE A 49 -20.81 -0.23 -0.12
CA PHE A 49 -21.29 -1.56 -0.46
C PHE A 49 -21.29 -2.48 0.78
N TYR A 50 -20.19 -2.49 1.54
CA TYR A 50 -20.09 -3.24 2.79
C TYR A 50 -21.19 -2.86 3.79
N TRP A 51 -21.46 -1.55 3.96
CA TRP A 51 -22.52 -1.08 4.84
C TRP A 51 -23.89 -1.62 4.42
N ASN A 52 -24.15 -1.63 3.13
CA ASN A 52 -25.45 -2.11 2.60
C ASN A 52 -25.64 -3.61 2.79
N VAL A 53 -24.56 -4.41 2.67
CA VAL A 53 -24.62 -5.88 2.81
C VAL A 53 -24.66 -6.30 4.27
N SER A 54 -23.86 -5.70 5.14
CA SER A 54 -23.72 -6.12 6.54
C SER A 54 -24.73 -5.49 7.48
N ASN A 55 -25.51 -4.48 7.04
CA ASN A 55 -26.40 -3.67 7.90
C ASN A 55 -25.71 -3.16 9.19
N GLY A 56 -24.38 -3.08 9.21
CA GLY A 56 -23.58 -2.68 10.36
C GLY A 56 -23.52 -3.70 11.50
N THR A 57 -23.87 -4.96 11.25
CA THR A 57 -23.97 -6.00 12.30
C THR A 57 -22.62 -6.38 12.91
N ILE A 58 -21.52 -6.30 12.14
CA ILE A 58 -20.18 -6.72 12.59
C ILE A 58 -19.49 -5.64 13.42
N ARG A 59 -19.80 -4.36 13.19
CA ARG A 59 -19.30 -3.23 13.99
C ARG A 59 -20.42 -2.21 14.18
N ASN A 60 -20.56 -1.74 15.41
CA ASN A 60 -21.55 -0.73 15.73
C ASN A 60 -21.10 0.65 15.26
N TYR A 61 -21.60 1.10 14.11
CA TYR A 61 -21.36 2.44 13.55
C TYR A 61 -22.49 3.43 13.92
N SER A 62 -23.19 3.20 15.02
CA SER A 62 -24.32 4.05 15.45
C SER A 62 -23.95 5.53 15.57
N ASN A 63 -22.69 5.82 15.88
CA ASN A 63 -22.18 7.18 16.08
C ASN A 63 -21.52 7.81 14.83
N LEU A 64 -21.65 7.18 13.65
CA LEU A 64 -21.06 7.72 12.44
C LEU A 64 -21.82 8.98 12.01
N THR A 65 -21.20 10.15 12.17
CA THR A 65 -21.74 11.46 11.82
C THR A 65 -21.06 12.02 10.56
N LEU A 66 -21.55 13.16 10.04
CA LEU A 66 -20.92 13.84 8.90
C LEU A 66 -19.59 14.50 9.24
N ILE A 67 -19.36 14.85 10.50
CA ILE A 67 -18.18 15.61 10.95
C ILE A 67 -16.87 14.91 10.64
N PRO A 68 -16.67 13.59 10.94
CA PRO A 68 -15.47 12.87 10.58
C PRO A 68 -15.18 12.87 9.07
N PHE A 69 -16.21 12.84 8.23
CA PHE A 69 -16.03 12.87 6.77
C PHE A 69 -15.54 14.23 6.28
N PHE A 70 -16.03 15.33 6.82
CA PHE A 70 -15.49 16.66 6.52
C PHE A 70 -14.03 16.77 6.94
N TYR A 71 -13.70 16.29 8.13
CA TYR A 71 -12.32 16.28 8.60
C TYR A 71 -11.39 15.46 7.68
N LEU A 72 -11.83 14.28 7.24
CA LEU A 72 -11.10 13.46 6.29
C LEU A 72 -10.92 14.16 4.94
N ILE A 73 -11.97 14.77 4.39
CA ILE A 73 -11.89 15.50 3.12
C ILE A 73 -10.89 16.65 3.21
N ILE A 74 -10.94 17.43 4.29
CA ILE A 74 -9.99 18.53 4.52
C ILE A 74 -8.56 17.97 4.65
N GLY A 75 -8.38 16.90 5.41
CA GLY A 75 -7.09 16.21 5.53
C GLY A 75 -6.55 15.73 4.18
N TYR A 76 -7.40 15.14 3.35
CA TYR A 76 -7.02 14.71 2.00
C TYR A 76 -6.68 15.89 1.09
N LEU A 77 -7.46 16.99 1.13
CA LEU A 77 -7.14 18.19 0.34
C LEU A 77 -5.78 18.77 0.72
N ILE A 78 -5.47 18.81 2.02
CA ILE A 78 -4.16 19.29 2.50
C ILE A 78 -3.04 18.34 2.05
N THR A 79 -3.21 17.04 2.22
CA THR A 79 -2.18 16.05 1.86
C THR A 79 -2.00 15.87 0.36
N LEU A 80 -3.06 16.05 -0.44
CA LEU A 80 -2.99 16.00 -1.89
C LEU A 80 -2.42 17.28 -2.52
N MET A 81 -2.48 18.42 -1.84
CA MET A 81 -2.02 19.69 -2.38
C MET A 81 -0.56 19.67 -2.90
N PRO A 82 0.44 19.09 -2.21
CA PRO A 82 1.80 18.97 -2.74
C PRO A 82 1.85 18.14 -4.02
N ILE A 83 1.07 17.06 -4.10
CA ILE A 83 1.04 16.14 -5.25
C ILE A 83 0.38 16.83 -6.44
N VAL A 84 -0.75 17.51 -6.21
CA VAL A 84 -1.45 18.35 -7.21
C VAL A 84 -0.50 19.41 -7.75
N LYS A 85 0.20 20.13 -6.87
CA LYS A 85 1.18 21.14 -7.26
C LYS A 85 2.32 20.55 -8.08
N TYR A 86 2.79 19.38 -7.72
CA TYR A 86 3.82 18.66 -8.48
C TYR A 86 3.34 18.25 -9.88
N ASP A 87 2.12 17.72 -10.00
CA ASP A 87 1.54 17.29 -11.28
C ASP A 87 1.24 18.46 -12.22
N ILE A 88 1.00 19.66 -11.69
CA ILE A 88 0.70 20.88 -12.45
C ILE A 88 1.99 21.63 -12.87
N THR A 89 3.03 21.58 -12.04
CA THR A 89 4.24 22.37 -12.24
C THR A 89 5.09 21.78 -13.39
N PRO A 90 5.64 22.62 -14.30
CA PRO A 90 6.57 22.16 -15.32
C PRO A 90 7.76 21.45 -14.67
N ARG A 91 8.07 20.26 -15.15
CA ARG A 91 9.07 19.39 -14.54
C ARG A 91 10.47 19.88 -14.87
N LYS A 92 11.24 20.24 -13.85
CA LYS A 92 12.68 20.44 -13.98
C LYS A 92 13.36 19.06 -13.94
N GLU A 93 14.49 18.95 -14.64
CA GLU A 93 15.33 17.76 -14.50
C GLU A 93 15.72 17.53 -13.05
N LEU A 94 15.69 16.29 -12.62
CA LEU A 94 16.11 15.90 -11.27
C LEU A 94 17.66 15.94 -11.25
N SER A 95 18.20 17.12 -10.98
CA SER A 95 19.66 17.31 -10.89
C SER A 95 20.12 17.04 -9.46
N ILE A 96 20.95 16.04 -9.31
CA ILE A 96 21.61 15.72 -8.03
C ILE A 96 23.10 15.98 -8.23
N THR A 97 23.72 16.67 -7.28
CA THR A 97 25.17 16.94 -7.31
C THR A 97 25.96 15.63 -7.25
N ASN A 98 27.15 15.60 -7.84
CA ASN A 98 28.00 14.40 -7.83
C ASN A 98 28.23 13.85 -6.41
N LYS A 99 28.45 14.73 -5.41
CA LYS A 99 28.62 14.33 -4.01
C LYS A 99 27.39 13.61 -3.44
N GLN A 100 26.19 14.16 -3.69
CA GLN A 100 24.95 13.53 -3.29
C GLN A 100 24.72 12.18 -4.00
N GLY A 101 25.06 12.11 -5.28
CA GLY A 101 24.95 10.87 -6.05
C GLY A 101 25.85 9.75 -5.53
N VAL A 102 27.09 10.09 -5.11
CA VAL A 102 28.05 9.17 -4.49
C VAL A 102 27.52 8.72 -3.11
N PHE A 103 27.04 9.65 -2.28
CA PHE A 103 26.46 9.33 -0.99
C PHE A 103 25.26 8.37 -1.14
N LEU A 104 24.31 8.67 -2.02
CA LEU A 104 23.15 7.83 -2.28
C LEU A 104 23.55 6.43 -2.75
N HIS A 105 24.61 6.31 -3.55
CA HIS A 105 25.12 5.03 -4.01
C HIS A 105 25.61 4.15 -2.85
N TYR A 106 26.50 4.67 -2.00
CA TYR A 106 27.03 3.92 -0.86
C TYR A 106 25.96 3.66 0.21
N PHE A 107 25.09 4.64 0.45
CA PHE A 107 23.96 4.46 1.36
C PHE A 107 23.03 3.33 0.87
N THR A 108 22.72 3.27 -0.41
CA THR A 108 21.91 2.21 -1.00
C THR A 108 22.61 0.85 -0.89
N LEU A 109 23.93 0.77 -1.13
CA LEU A 109 24.67 -0.47 -0.93
C LEU A 109 24.62 -0.94 0.52
N PHE A 110 24.80 -0.04 1.47
CA PHE A 110 24.66 -0.34 2.90
C PHE A 110 23.27 -0.93 3.20
N LEU A 111 22.20 -0.29 2.72
CA LEU A 111 20.84 -0.76 2.91
C LEU A 111 20.60 -2.15 2.30
N ILE A 112 21.17 -2.45 1.12
CA ILE A 112 21.06 -3.76 0.47
C ILE A 112 21.79 -4.82 1.32
N ILE A 113 22.98 -4.51 1.82
CA ILE A 113 23.78 -5.45 2.62
C ILE A 113 23.05 -5.85 3.91
N ILE A 114 22.52 -4.88 4.66
CA ILE A 114 21.78 -5.18 5.90
C ILE A 114 20.48 -5.95 5.68
N SER A 115 19.90 -5.85 4.47
CA SER A 115 18.66 -6.55 4.13
C SER A 115 18.88 -7.95 3.58
N PHE A 116 20.13 -8.34 3.30
CA PHE A 116 20.44 -9.60 2.64
C PHE A 116 20.12 -10.81 3.52
N GLU A 117 20.51 -10.79 4.80
CA GLU A 117 20.23 -11.87 5.75
C GLU A 117 18.74 -12.04 6.03
N PRO A 118 17.97 -10.98 6.40
CA PRO A 118 16.51 -11.09 6.54
C PRO A 118 15.83 -11.61 5.28
N PHE A 119 16.31 -11.24 4.09
CA PHE A 119 15.75 -11.76 2.84
C PHE A 119 15.96 -13.28 2.71
N GLY A 120 17.15 -13.78 3.02
CA GLY A 120 17.44 -15.22 3.00
C GLY A 120 16.55 -16.01 3.96
N GLU A 121 16.42 -15.56 5.19
CA GLU A 121 15.55 -16.19 6.20
C GLU A 121 14.07 -16.15 5.79
N ASN A 122 13.58 -15.00 5.31
CA ASN A 122 12.22 -14.84 4.81
C ASN A 122 11.91 -15.79 3.64
N LEU A 123 12.88 -15.95 2.70
CA LEU A 123 12.72 -16.82 1.55
C LEU A 123 12.65 -18.30 1.97
N LEU A 124 13.45 -18.71 2.96
CA LEU A 124 13.41 -20.08 3.50
C LEU A 124 12.09 -20.41 4.19
N HIS A 125 11.45 -19.42 4.80
CA HIS A 125 10.14 -19.58 5.46
C HIS A 125 8.94 -19.55 4.50
N LEU A 126 9.07 -18.95 3.33
CA LEU A 126 7.97 -18.77 2.38
C LEU A 126 7.26 -20.08 1.99
N PRO A 127 7.94 -21.23 1.74
CA PRO A 127 7.27 -22.48 1.42
C PRO A 127 6.35 -22.98 2.54
N SER A 128 6.73 -22.83 3.81
CA SER A 128 5.90 -23.25 4.94
C SER A 128 4.64 -22.42 5.10
N VAL A 129 4.71 -21.11 4.75
CA VAL A 129 3.55 -20.20 4.75
C VAL A 129 2.57 -20.54 3.63
N ILE A 130 3.08 -20.89 2.44
CA ILE A 130 2.24 -21.24 1.28
C ILE A 130 1.60 -22.62 1.47
N ALA A 131 2.36 -23.60 1.99
CA ALA A 131 1.89 -24.98 2.13
C ALA A 131 0.87 -25.16 3.25
N ASN A 132 0.82 -24.27 4.24
CA ASN A 132 0.00 -24.44 5.42
C ASN A 132 -0.72 -23.13 5.79
N SER A 133 -1.98 -23.01 5.39
CA SER A 133 -2.81 -21.81 5.65
C SER A 133 -2.99 -21.53 7.15
N ASP A 134 -3.06 -22.59 7.98
CA ASP A 134 -3.20 -22.46 9.43
C ASP A 134 -1.92 -21.92 10.09
N TYR A 135 -0.77 -22.13 9.44
CA TYR A 135 0.50 -21.60 9.91
C TYR A 135 0.52 -20.08 9.89
N ALA A 136 0.07 -19.47 8.79
CA ALA A 136 -0.03 -18.02 8.67
C ALA A 136 -1.00 -17.40 9.70
N ALA A 137 -2.11 -18.10 10.00
CA ALA A 137 -3.07 -17.67 11.02
C ALA A 137 -2.44 -17.73 12.43
N LYS A 138 -1.80 -18.85 12.77
CA LYS A 138 -1.11 -19.04 14.07
C LYS A 138 0.02 -18.02 14.28
N MET A 139 0.83 -17.74 13.25
CA MET A 139 1.90 -16.76 13.32
C MET A 139 1.37 -15.34 13.56
N TYR A 140 0.24 -14.98 12.93
CA TYR A 140 -0.40 -13.69 13.16
C TYR A 140 -0.92 -13.54 14.59
N ASP A 141 -1.56 -14.59 15.13
CA ASP A 141 -2.16 -14.56 16.46
C ASP A 141 -1.11 -14.62 17.57
N SER A 142 -0.07 -15.44 17.38
CA SER A 142 1.03 -15.59 18.36
C SER A 142 2.05 -14.46 18.31
N ARG A 143 2.09 -13.67 17.24
CA ARG A 143 3.12 -12.65 16.96
C ARG A 143 4.55 -13.15 17.11
N VAL A 144 4.76 -14.46 16.93
CA VAL A 144 6.09 -15.07 17.04
C VAL A 144 6.91 -14.73 15.80
N GLU A 145 7.99 -14.00 16.00
CA GLU A 145 8.94 -13.71 14.93
C GLU A 145 9.78 -14.96 14.63
N TYR A 146 9.75 -15.43 13.38
CA TYR A 146 10.49 -16.62 12.93
C TYR A 146 11.95 -16.32 12.56
N LEU A 147 12.32 -15.03 12.48
CA LEU A 147 13.68 -14.62 12.16
C LEU A 147 14.66 -14.93 13.30
N SER A 148 15.90 -15.25 12.98
CA SER A 148 16.99 -15.35 13.93
C SER A 148 17.19 -14.06 14.72
N PHE A 149 17.94 -14.09 15.82
CA PHE A 149 18.22 -12.89 16.63
C PHE A 149 18.88 -11.79 15.78
N ILE A 150 19.85 -12.14 14.93
CA ILE A 150 20.55 -11.20 14.06
C ILE A 150 19.61 -10.72 12.94
N GLY A 151 18.92 -11.65 12.27
CA GLY A 151 17.93 -11.35 11.24
C GLY A 151 16.85 -10.37 11.71
N ARG A 152 16.34 -10.54 12.94
CA ARG A 152 15.38 -9.59 13.55
C ARG A 152 15.94 -8.19 13.72
N LYS A 153 17.17 -8.06 14.21
CA LYS A 153 17.79 -6.73 14.38
C LYS A 153 18.01 -6.05 13.04
N LEU A 154 18.55 -6.77 12.06
CA LEU A 154 18.77 -6.26 10.71
C LEU A 154 17.44 -5.92 10.00
N ASN A 155 16.41 -6.75 10.18
CA ASN A 155 15.08 -6.49 9.63
C ASN A 155 14.47 -5.21 10.22
N ARG A 156 14.60 -4.98 11.54
CA ARG A 156 14.13 -3.74 12.17
C ARG A 156 14.85 -2.50 11.66
N ILE A 157 16.17 -2.57 11.47
CA ILE A 157 16.93 -1.47 10.88
C ILE A 157 16.46 -1.24 9.44
N SER A 158 16.35 -2.29 8.64
CA SER A 158 15.92 -2.22 7.25
C SER A 158 14.50 -1.64 7.13
N THR A 159 13.54 -2.13 7.93
CA THR A 159 12.15 -1.62 7.95
C THR A 159 12.04 -0.15 8.35
N SER A 160 12.97 0.37 9.16
CA SER A 160 12.99 1.80 9.48
C SER A 160 13.21 2.69 8.23
N PHE A 161 13.81 2.14 7.18
CA PHE A 161 14.04 2.82 5.90
C PHE A 161 13.05 2.41 4.80
N GLU A 162 11.99 1.70 5.13
CA GLU A 162 11.02 1.14 4.18
C GLU A 162 10.51 2.17 3.16
N LEU A 163 10.19 3.37 3.61
CA LEU A 163 9.70 4.46 2.75
C LEU A 163 10.77 5.04 1.80
N ILE A 164 12.04 4.73 1.99
CA ILE A 164 13.13 5.26 1.17
C ILE A 164 13.42 4.36 -0.03
N TYR A 165 13.16 3.06 0.05
CA TYR A 165 13.51 2.11 -0.99
C TYR A 165 12.79 2.35 -2.34
N PRO A 166 11.47 2.59 -2.39
CA PRO A 166 10.81 2.87 -3.66
C PRO A 166 11.32 4.12 -4.38
N PRO A 167 11.49 5.29 -3.72
CA PRO A 167 12.13 6.45 -4.35
C PRO A 167 13.55 6.17 -4.83
N LEU A 168 14.37 5.44 -4.07
CA LEU A 168 15.73 5.06 -4.48
C LEU A 168 15.70 4.16 -5.72
N LEU A 169 14.81 3.18 -5.77
CA LEU A 169 14.66 2.30 -6.93
C LEU A 169 14.41 3.11 -8.20
N PHE A 170 13.43 4.01 -8.17
CA PHE A 170 13.10 4.83 -9.34
C PHE A 170 14.19 5.85 -9.65
N TYR A 171 14.88 6.39 -8.64
CA TYR A 171 16.04 7.25 -8.85
C TYR A 171 17.17 6.54 -9.61
N PHE A 172 17.49 5.28 -9.29
CA PHE A 172 18.49 4.53 -10.03
C PHE A 172 18.02 4.12 -11.43
N LEU A 173 16.73 3.89 -11.62
CA LEU A 173 16.14 3.55 -12.92
C LEU A 173 16.09 4.73 -13.90
N GLN A 174 16.12 5.99 -13.42
CA GLN A 174 16.17 7.17 -14.29
C GLN A 174 17.57 7.47 -14.83
N LYS A 175 18.65 6.95 -14.19
CA LYS A 175 20.03 7.24 -14.64
C LYS A 175 20.28 6.70 -16.04
N LYS A 176 21.05 7.45 -16.85
CA LYS A 176 21.47 7.02 -18.20
C LYS A 176 22.27 5.71 -18.15
N ILE A 177 23.14 5.57 -17.15
CA ILE A 177 23.92 4.34 -16.90
C ILE A 177 23.33 3.68 -15.66
N ILE A 178 22.53 2.63 -15.88
CA ILE A 178 21.85 1.93 -14.81
C ILE A 178 22.78 0.87 -14.22
N SER A 179 23.05 0.96 -12.93
CA SER A 179 23.70 -0.12 -12.19
C SER A 179 22.69 -1.25 -11.92
N LYS A 180 22.69 -2.28 -12.76
CA LYS A 180 21.78 -3.43 -12.63
C LYS A 180 21.87 -4.08 -11.25
N LYS A 181 23.08 -4.18 -10.67
CA LYS A 181 23.30 -4.77 -9.33
C LYS A 181 22.53 -4.02 -8.24
N ILE A 182 22.53 -2.69 -8.26
CA ILE A 182 21.81 -1.86 -7.29
C ILE A 182 20.31 -1.99 -7.48
N VAL A 183 19.82 -1.97 -8.72
CA VAL A 183 18.41 -2.11 -9.02
C VAL A 183 17.89 -3.48 -8.54
N TYR A 184 18.59 -4.57 -8.85
CA TYR A 184 18.21 -5.90 -8.37
C TYR A 184 18.28 -6.00 -6.84
N GLY A 185 19.32 -5.40 -6.21
CA GLY A 185 19.40 -5.34 -4.76
C GLY A 185 18.22 -4.60 -4.12
N LEU A 186 17.80 -3.46 -4.66
CA LEU A 186 16.62 -2.72 -4.17
C LEU A 186 15.32 -3.50 -4.38
N ILE A 187 15.17 -4.19 -5.51
CA ILE A 187 14.02 -5.08 -5.74
C ILE A 187 14.02 -6.21 -4.71
N MET A 188 15.17 -6.84 -4.45
CA MET A 188 15.33 -7.86 -3.42
C MET A 188 14.88 -7.34 -2.05
N VAL A 189 15.28 -6.13 -1.64
CA VAL A 189 14.88 -5.53 -0.36
C VAL A 189 13.37 -5.32 -0.29
N ILE A 190 12.76 -4.77 -1.35
CA ILE A 190 11.30 -4.56 -1.40
C ILE A 190 10.57 -5.90 -1.31
N LEU A 191 11.02 -6.93 -2.02
CA LEU A 191 10.46 -8.27 -1.96
C LEU A 191 10.65 -8.90 -0.57
N SER A 192 11.78 -8.63 0.11
CA SER A 192 12.01 -9.10 1.49
C SER A 192 10.90 -8.63 2.44
N PHE A 193 10.50 -7.36 2.36
CA PHE A 193 9.39 -6.85 3.16
C PHE A 193 8.07 -7.53 2.82
N TRP A 194 7.80 -7.75 1.56
CA TRP A 194 6.55 -8.41 1.14
C TRP A 194 6.49 -9.85 1.65
N ILE A 195 7.59 -10.60 1.50
CA ILE A 195 7.68 -11.98 1.99
C ILE A 195 7.57 -12.02 3.51
N HIS A 196 8.22 -11.10 4.22
CA HIS A 196 8.13 -11.00 5.67
C HIS A 196 6.70 -10.76 6.15
N GLU A 197 6.00 -9.80 5.56
CA GLU A 197 4.60 -9.51 5.89
C GLU A 197 3.66 -10.70 5.57
N LEU A 198 3.89 -11.38 4.44
CA LEU A 198 3.18 -12.62 4.12
C LEU A 198 3.44 -13.70 5.15
N GLY A 199 4.71 -13.85 5.59
CA GLY A 199 5.12 -14.80 6.62
C GLY A 199 4.45 -14.59 7.97
N LEU A 200 4.19 -13.33 8.32
CA LEU A 200 3.45 -12.94 9.53
C LEU A 200 1.92 -12.95 9.32
N GLY A 201 1.43 -13.34 8.14
CA GLY A 201 0.00 -13.26 7.80
C GLY A 201 -0.52 -11.81 7.72
N GLY A 202 0.38 -10.83 7.66
CA GLY A 202 0.06 -9.41 7.55
C GLY A 202 -0.34 -9.05 6.12
N ARG A 203 -1.56 -8.54 5.92
CA ARG A 203 -2.09 -8.21 4.58
C ARG A 203 -2.14 -6.70 4.34
N SER A 204 -2.46 -5.95 5.37
CA SER A 204 -2.65 -4.50 5.28
C SER A 204 -1.37 -3.77 4.91
N LYS A 205 -0.26 -4.13 5.52
CA LYS A 205 1.03 -3.50 5.26
C LYS A 205 1.56 -3.83 3.88
N LEU A 206 1.34 -5.06 3.40
CA LEU A 206 1.69 -5.44 2.03
C LEU A 206 0.92 -4.59 1.00
N VAL A 207 -0.40 -4.43 1.17
CA VAL A 207 -1.21 -3.58 0.29
C VAL A 207 -0.73 -2.12 0.35
N GLN A 208 -0.43 -1.61 1.55
CA GLN A 208 0.11 -0.26 1.74
C GLN A 208 1.43 -0.06 1.00
N ASN A 209 2.34 -1.03 1.06
CA ASN A 209 3.63 -0.99 0.37
C ASN A 209 3.47 -1.02 -1.15
N ILE A 210 2.57 -1.84 -1.67
CA ILE A 210 2.24 -1.87 -3.10
C ILE A 210 1.71 -0.51 -3.54
N LEU A 211 0.76 0.07 -2.81
CA LEU A 211 0.20 1.39 -3.13
C LEU A 211 1.27 2.47 -3.11
N TYR A 212 2.15 2.45 -2.11
CA TYR A 212 3.25 3.40 -2.02
C TYR A 212 4.24 3.27 -3.19
N LEU A 213 4.59 2.04 -3.58
CA LEU A 213 5.43 1.79 -4.75
C LEU A 213 4.80 2.37 -6.02
N VAL A 214 3.49 2.20 -6.21
CA VAL A 214 2.75 2.73 -7.35
C VAL A 214 2.73 4.26 -7.34
N VAL A 215 2.50 4.89 -6.18
CA VAL A 215 2.58 6.35 -6.04
C VAL A 215 3.97 6.86 -6.41
N CYS A 216 5.04 6.25 -5.88
CA CYS A 216 6.42 6.60 -6.22
C CYS A 216 6.69 6.45 -7.72
N PHE A 217 6.16 5.38 -8.35
CA PHE A 217 6.27 5.20 -9.80
C PHE A 217 5.62 6.36 -10.56
N PHE A 218 4.39 6.76 -10.22
CA PHE A 218 3.72 7.88 -10.90
C PHE A 218 4.45 9.20 -10.72
N LEU A 219 5.00 9.46 -9.53
CA LEU A 219 5.80 10.65 -9.27
C LEU A 219 7.10 10.67 -10.08
N MET A 220 7.78 9.53 -10.22
CA MET A 220 9.08 9.43 -10.88
C MET A 220 8.99 9.11 -12.38
N ARG A 221 7.84 8.63 -12.87
CA ARG A 221 7.62 8.23 -14.27
C ARG A 221 8.09 9.25 -15.31
N PRO A 222 7.91 10.56 -15.11
CA PRO A 222 8.32 11.55 -16.11
C PRO A 222 9.83 11.64 -16.33
N TYR A 223 10.63 11.19 -15.36
CA TYR A 223 12.08 11.22 -15.42
C TYR A 223 12.68 9.91 -15.94
N ILE A 224 11.84 8.86 -16.08
CA ILE A 224 12.26 7.52 -16.51
C ILE A 224 12.08 7.39 -18.02
N ASN A 225 13.05 6.77 -18.69
CA ASN A 225 12.98 6.51 -20.13
C ASN A 225 11.73 5.69 -20.49
N ALA A 226 11.06 6.03 -21.60
CA ALA A 226 9.83 5.38 -22.05
C ALA A 226 9.97 3.86 -22.24
N CYS A 227 11.13 3.37 -22.71
CA CYS A 227 11.38 1.94 -22.83
C CYS A 227 11.42 1.23 -21.47
N ILE A 228 12.06 1.85 -20.47
CA ILE A 228 12.14 1.33 -19.11
C ILE A 228 10.75 1.40 -18.46
N THR A 229 10.02 2.49 -18.65
CA THR A 229 8.63 2.66 -18.17
C THR A 229 7.72 1.52 -18.63
N LYS A 230 7.78 1.14 -19.92
CA LYS A 230 7.00 0.01 -20.44
C LYS A 230 7.35 -1.32 -19.73
N LYS A 231 8.65 -1.56 -19.50
CA LYS A 231 9.11 -2.75 -18.76
C LYS A 231 8.65 -2.74 -17.31
N ILE A 232 8.73 -1.58 -16.63
CA ILE A 232 8.24 -1.44 -15.24
C ILE A 232 6.74 -1.73 -15.17
N ILE A 233 5.95 -1.19 -16.09
CA ILE A 233 4.51 -1.45 -16.12
C ILE A 233 4.25 -2.94 -16.34
N LEU A 234 4.91 -3.58 -17.32
CA LEU A 234 4.72 -5.00 -17.61
C LEU A 234 5.12 -5.89 -16.43
N TYR A 235 6.36 -5.80 -15.96
CA TYR A 235 6.85 -6.65 -14.87
C TYR A 235 6.23 -6.27 -13.53
N GLY A 236 6.02 -4.97 -13.29
CA GLY A 236 5.37 -4.47 -12.07
C GLY A 236 3.93 -4.95 -11.97
N SER A 237 3.15 -4.95 -13.06
CA SER A 237 1.78 -5.46 -13.05
C SER A 237 1.72 -6.95 -12.75
N VAL A 238 2.66 -7.76 -13.26
CA VAL A 238 2.76 -9.19 -12.93
C VAL A 238 3.06 -9.39 -11.44
N VAL A 239 4.06 -8.68 -10.91
CA VAL A 239 4.46 -8.80 -9.49
C VAL A 239 3.33 -8.34 -8.56
N ILE A 240 2.66 -7.22 -8.89
CA ILE A 240 1.51 -6.74 -8.13
C ILE A 240 0.34 -7.73 -8.21
N GLY A 241 0.07 -8.27 -9.40
CA GLY A 241 -0.96 -9.29 -9.60
C GLY A 241 -0.72 -10.53 -8.74
N LEU A 242 0.52 -11.04 -8.71
CA LEU A 242 0.91 -12.15 -7.84
C LEU A 242 0.73 -11.78 -6.35
N GLY A 243 1.14 -10.58 -5.94
CA GLY A 243 0.94 -10.09 -4.56
C GLY A 243 -0.54 -10.04 -4.17
N ILE A 244 -1.40 -9.55 -5.04
CA ILE A 244 -2.86 -9.52 -4.82
C ILE A 244 -3.41 -10.95 -4.73
N CYS A 245 -3.01 -11.87 -5.62
CA CYS A 245 -3.42 -13.28 -5.57
C CYS A 245 -3.03 -13.93 -4.22
N MET A 246 -1.82 -13.68 -3.73
CA MET A 246 -1.36 -14.18 -2.43
C MET A 246 -2.20 -13.62 -1.27
N VAL A 247 -2.49 -12.31 -1.28
CA VAL A 247 -3.37 -11.69 -0.27
C VAL A 247 -4.76 -12.31 -0.29
N LEU A 248 -5.31 -12.58 -1.47
CA LEU A 248 -6.62 -13.23 -1.61
C LEU A 248 -6.59 -14.67 -1.11
N LEU A 249 -5.56 -15.46 -1.44
CA LEU A 249 -5.41 -16.84 -0.95
C LEU A 249 -5.36 -16.90 0.57
N ILE A 250 -4.52 -16.06 1.21
CA ILE A 250 -4.44 -15.99 2.68
C ILE A 250 -5.77 -15.53 3.27
N SER A 251 -6.49 -14.64 2.60
CA SER A 251 -7.80 -14.17 3.06
C SER A 251 -8.84 -15.28 3.01
N ILE A 252 -8.93 -16.00 1.90
CA ILE A 252 -9.86 -17.13 1.74
C ILE A 252 -9.59 -18.21 2.79
N SER A 253 -8.32 -18.60 2.98
CA SER A 253 -7.97 -19.64 3.95
C SER A 253 -8.35 -19.27 5.38
N ARG A 254 -8.26 -17.99 5.76
CA ARG A 254 -8.69 -17.51 7.07
C ARG A 254 -10.21 -17.52 7.25
N PHE A 255 -10.97 -17.26 6.19
CA PHE A 255 -12.44 -17.28 6.28
C PHE A 255 -13.00 -18.68 6.29
N THR A 256 -12.32 -19.66 5.72
CA THR A 256 -12.70 -21.08 5.80
C THR A 256 -12.43 -21.70 7.16
N SER A 257 -11.47 -21.17 7.93
CA SER A 257 -11.14 -21.64 9.29
C SER A 257 -12.03 -21.04 10.38
N ILE A 258 -12.72 -19.92 10.09
CA ILE A 258 -13.72 -19.34 10.98
C ILE A 258 -15.06 -19.91 10.51
N GLU A 259 -15.79 -20.61 11.39
CA GLU A 259 -17.18 -21.04 11.16
C GLU A 259 -18.09 -19.79 11.01
N ALA A 260 -17.90 -19.04 9.93
CA ALA A 260 -18.71 -17.88 9.62
C ALA A 260 -19.96 -18.36 8.88
N GLU A 261 -21.13 -18.10 9.44
CA GLU A 261 -22.41 -18.23 8.76
C GLU A 261 -22.40 -17.28 7.53
N GLY A 262 -22.22 -17.83 6.34
CA GLY A 262 -22.25 -17.08 5.08
C GLY A 262 -21.41 -17.69 3.96
N SER A 263 -21.61 -17.25 2.73
CA SER A 263 -20.79 -17.70 1.61
C SER A 263 -19.37 -17.10 1.69
N ASN A 264 -18.35 -17.84 1.25
CA ASN A 264 -16.96 -17.35 1.21
C ASN A 264 -16.81 -16.01 0.45
N ILE A 265 -17.66 -15.77 -0.53
CA ILE A 265 -17.66 -14.54 -1.33
C ILE A 265 -18.18 -13.36 -0.49
N GLU A 266 -19.25 -13.54 0.30
CA GLU A 266 -19.76 -12.51 1.21
C GLU A 266 -18.72 -12.14 2.26
N ASN A 267 -18.05 -13.12 2.83
CA ASN A 267 -16.99 -12.91 3.81
C ASN A 267 -15.80 -12.13 3.23
N ILE A 268 -15.42 -12.34 1.96
CA ILE A 268 -14.40 -11.57 1.27
C ILE A 268 -14.83 -10.10 1.09
N TRP A 269 -16.09 -9.85 0.70
CA TRP A 269 -16.61 -8.49 0.54
C TRP A 269 -16.73 -7.77 1.88
N ILE A 270 -17.16 -8.46 2.93
CA ILE A 270 -17.19 -7.95 4.30
C ILE A 270 -15.78 -7.55 4.73
N TRP A 271 -14.78 -8.39 4.46
CA TRP A 271 -13.41 -8.10 4.82
C TRP A 271 -12.83 -6.90 4.04
N LEU A 272 -13.03 -6.84 2.72
CA LEU A 272 -12.60 -5.70 1.90
C LEU A 272 -13.24 -4.40 2.40
N GLY A 273 -14.52 -4.43 2.72
CA GLY A 273 -15.24 -3.29 3.28
C GLY A 273 -14.72 -2.88 4.65
N LEU A 274 -14.46 -3.83 5.55
CA LEU A 274 -13.88 -3.56 6.88
C LEU A 274 -12.52 -2.88 6.76
N TYR A 275 -11.66 -3.31 5.82
CA TYR A 275 -10.37 -2.66 5.59
C TYR A 275 -10.52 -1.26 4.99
N ALA A 276 -11.40 -1.09 4.03
CA ALA A 276 -11.66 0.21 3.44
C ALA A 276 -12.18 1.22 4.49
N VAL A 277 -13.06 0.77 5.39
CA VAL A 277 -13.61 1.58 6.48
C VAL A 277 -12.58 1.80 7.61
N SER A 278 -11.79 0.78 7.98
CA SER A 278 -10.83 0.89 9.08
C SER A 278 -9.68 1.84 8.75
N TYR A 279 -9.25 1.92 7.50
CA TYR A 279 -8.24 2.90 7.10
C TYR A 279 -8.77 4.34 7.11
N THR A 280 -10.06 4.53 6.88
CA THR A 280 -10.66 5.86 6.87
C THR A 280 -11.16 6.33 8.24
N HIS A 281 -11.52 5.43 9.15
CA HIS A 281 -12.24 5.80 10.39
C HIS A 281 -11.62 5.32 11.70
N LEU A 282 -10.90 4.21 11.75
CA LEU A 282 -10.51 3.60 13.02
C LEU A 282 -9.31 4.24 13.68
N ARG A 283 -8.38 4.81 12.95
CA ARG A 283 -7.28 5.56 13.57
C ARG A 283 -7.74 6.84 14.26
N ALA A 284 -8.87 7.42 13.86
CA ALA A 284 -9.43 8.56 14.56
C ALA A 284 -10.07 8.19 15.91
N HIS A 285 -10.64 6.96 16.02
CA HIS A 285 -11.28 6.49 17.26
C HIS A 285 -10.33 5.80 18.25
N GLU A 286 -9.25 5.16 17.77
CA GLU A 286 -8.26 4.56 18.68
C GLU A 286 -7.44 5.62 19.46
N THR A 287 -7.31 6.82 18.93
CA THR A 287 -6.68 7.96 19.64
C THR A 287 -7.58 8.58 20.70
N GLU A 288 -8.90 8.44 20.63
CA GLU A 288 -9.82 8.92 21.68
C GLU A 288 -10.01 7.93 22.84
N LEU A 289 -9.68 6.64 22.64
CA LEU A 289 -9.80 5.61 23.69
C LEU A 289 -8.53 5.46 24.55
N HIS A 290 -7.45 6.16 24.21
CA HIS A 290 -6.18 6.17 24.96
C HIS A 290 -5.85 7.54 25.60
N LEU A 291 -6.80 8.47 25.64
CA LEU A 291 -6.80 9.68 26.47
C LEU A 291 -7.85 9.54 27.58
#